data_67ea087d8705c09b5e3535064034285a
#
_entry.id   67ea087d8705c09b5e3535064034285a
#
_cell.length_a   1.000
_cell.length_b   1.000
_cell.length_c   1.000
_cell.angle_alpha   90.00
_cell.angle_beta   90.00
_cell.angle_gamma   90.00
#
_symmetry.space_group_name_H-M   'P 1'
#
loop_
_entity.id
_entity.type
_entity.pdbx_description
1 polymer ?
#
loop_
_entity_poly.entity_id
_entity_poly.type
_entity_poly.pdbx_seq_one_letter_code
_entity_poly.pdbx_strand_id
1 'polypeptide(L)'
;MLYVKHPVLPEFWDGLQNTNPNAAELPIFPIMFVSIACGAISGFHATQSPLMARCMTSERHGRPVFYGAMITEGIVALIWAAAATYFFHENGMGETNAAVVVDAITKDWLGTVGGFLAILGEIAAPITRGDTAFRSARLIVADFLGMEQKSMRRRLYICIPMFLAAIGLLLYSLSDKEGFDMIWRYFAWTNQTLSVFTLWAITVYLVREKKGHYFYVSYVPAVFMTTVCT
;
A
#
# COMPACT_ATOMS: atom_id res chain seq x y z
N MET A 1 -20.86 -11.02 1.61
CA MET A 1 -19.89 -11.74 0.79
C MET A 1 -19.47 -13.06 1.45
N LEU A 2 -18.60 -13.05 2.43
CA LEU A 2 -18.16 -14.26 3.17
C LEU A 2 -19.31 -15.04 3.80
N TYR A 3 -20.35 -14.37 4.27
CA TYR A 3 -21.52 -15.00 4.88
C TYR A 3 -22.42 -15.76 3.88
N VAL A 4 -22.42 -15.38 2.61
CA VAL A 4 -23.27 -15.99 1.58
C VAL A 4 -22.64 -17.26 0.99
N LYS A 5 -21.34 -17.25 0.75
CA LYS A 5 -20.61 -18.39 0.13
C LYS A 5 -20.08 -19.40 1.15
N HIS A 6 -20.03 -19.04 2.44
CA HIS A 6 -19.44 -19.89 3.51
C HIS A 6 -18.12 -20.54 3.06
N PRO A 7 -17.13 -19.76 2.61
CA PRO A 7 -15.90 -20.31 2.09
C PRO A 7 -15.17 -21.14 3.16
N VAL A 8 -14.82 -22.35 2.80
CA VAL A 8 -13.94 -23.17 3.63
C VAL A 8 -12.53 -22.69 3.37
N LEU A 9 -11.91 -22.07 4.36
CA LEU A 9 -10.51 -21.65 4.28
C LEU A 9 -9.64 -22.80 4.82
N PRO A 10 -8.42 -22.99 4.23
CA PRO A 10 -7.49 -23.97 4.79
C PRO A 10 -7.15 -23.60 6.23
N GLU A 11 -7.00 -24.60 7.07
CA GLU A 11 -6.61 -24.42 8.46
C GLU A 11 -5.24 -23.76 8.55
N PHE A 12 -5.04 -22.91 9.56
CA PHE A 12 -3.78 -22.18 9.74
C PHE A 12 -2.56 -23.13 9.79
N TRP A 13 -2.74 -24.29 10.37
CA TRP A 13 -1.70 -25.31 10.52
C TRP A 13 -1.31 -25.98 9.21
N ASP A 14 -2.25 -26.13 8.30
CA ASP A 14 -2.04 -26.69 6.96
C ASP A 14 -1.44 -25.66 5.99
N GLY A 15 -1.60 -24.37 6.29
CA GLY A 15 -1.19 -23.25 5.46
C GLY A 15 0.21 -22.69 5.73
N LEU A 16 1.00 -23.27 6.64
CA LEU A 16 2.36 -22.81 6.95
C LEU A 16 3.40 -23.17 5.87
N GLN A 17 2.98 -23.67 4.72
CA GLN A 17 3.84 -24.01 3.61
C GLN A 17 3.83 -22.91 2.55
N ASN A 18 4.97 -22.70 1.89
CA ASN A 18 5.03 -21.86 0.71
C ASN A 18 4.43 -22.61 -0.48
N THR A 19 3.18 -22.30 -0.81
CA THR A 19 2.46 -22.93 -1.92
C THR A 19 2.70 -22.23 -3.26
N ASN A 20 3.56 -21.19 -3.30
CA ASN A 20 3.89 -20.51 -4.55
C ASN A 20 4.62 -21.47 -5.51
N PRO A 21 4.23 -21.55 -6.80
CA PRO A 21 4.94 -22.36 -7.79
C PRO A 21 6.45 -22.08 -7.86
N ASN A 22 6.85 -20.83 -7.62
CA ASN A 22 8.24 -20.37 -7.61
C ASN A 22 8.77 -20.20 -6.16
N ALA A 23 8.42 -21.13 -5.27
CA ALA A 23 8.78 -21.05 -3.84
C ALA A 23 10.28 -20.88 -3.57
N ALA A 24 11.14 -21.38 -4.46
CA ALA A 24 12.59 -21.25 -4.36
C ALA A 24 13.08 -19.81 -4.61
N GLU A 25 12.44 -19.10 -5.52
CA GLU A 25 12.77 -17.71 -5.87
C GLU A 25 12.02 -16.68 -5.01
N LEU A 26 10.87 -17.08 -4.48
CA LEU A 26 9.96 -16.25 -3.69
C LEU A 26 9.78 -16.83 -2.29
N PRO A 27 10.79 -16.78 -1.43
CA PRO A 27 10.66 -17.25 -0.05
C PRO A 27 9.65 -16.40 0.73
N ILE A 28 8.96 -17.04 1.69
CA ILE A 28 8.01 -16.33 2.55
C ILE A 28 8.67 -15.12 3.23
N PHE A 29 9.83 -15.30 3.81
CA PHE A 29 10.65 -14.22 4.35
C PHE A 29 11.78 -13.90 3.36
N PRO A 30 12.02 -12.62 2.98
CA PRO A 30 11.32 -11.40 3.42
C PRO A 30 10.15 -10.98 2.51
N ILE A 31 9.92 -11.64 1.36
CA ILE A 31 9.06 -11.13 0.27
C ILE A 31 7.59 -10.93 0.70
N MET A 32 7.03 -11.89 1.44
CA MET A 32 5.67 -11.76 1.96
C MET A 32 5.54 -10.53 2.87
N PHE A 33 6.53 -10.28 3.73
CA PHE A 33 6.51 -9.15 4.65
C PHE A 33 6.67 -7.81 3.94
N VAL A 34 7.44 -7.75 2.86
CA VAL A 34 7.53 -6.56 2.00
C VAL A 34 6.17 -6.25 1.37
N SER A 35 5.47 -7.26 0.86
CA SER A 35 4.17 -7.09 0.20
C SER A 35 3.06 -6.70 1.18
N ILE A 36 2.94 -7.40 2.32
CA ILE A 36 1.92 -7.12 3.35
C ILE A 36 2.17 -5.79 4.05
N ALA A 37 3.41 -5.45 4.33
CA ALA A 37 3.75 -4.22 5.02
C ALA A 37 3.35 -2.95 4.24
N CYS A 38 3.15 -3.03 2.92
CA CYS A 38 2.64 -1.92 2.13
C CYS A 38 1.28 -1.41 2.62
N GLY A 39 0.41 -2.27 3.14
CA GLY A 39 -0.86 -1.88 3.75
C GLY A 39 -0.76 -1.49 5.22
N ALA A 40 0.16 -2.08 5.97
CA ALA A 40 0.25 -1.90 7.42
C ALA A 40 1.27 -0.83 7.83
N ILE A 41 2.45 -0.82 7.22
CA ILE A 41 3.57 0.07 7.55
C ILE A 41 4.12 0.62 6.23
N SER A 42 3.37 1.51 5.61
CA SER A 42 3.72 2.07 4.30
C SER A 42 4.48 3.39 4.43
N GLY A 43 5.48 3.60 3.59
CA GLY A 43 6.12 4.90 3.41
C GLY A 43 5.15 6.00 2.96
N PHE A 44 4.00 5.64 2.42
CA PHE A 44 2.90 6.57 2.13
C PHE A 44 2.43 7.32 3.37
N HIS A 45 2.46 6.71 4.54
CA HIS A 45 2.12 7.38 5.80
C HIS A 45 3.08 8.55 6.10
N ALA A 46 4.35 8.42 5.78
CA ALA A 46 5.33 9.49 5.94
C ALA A 46 5.02 10.73 5.11
N THR A 47 4.48 10.55 3.90
CA THR A 47 4.18 11.65 2.98
C THR A 47 2.77 12.22 3.17
N GLN A 48 1.79 11.37 3.46
CA GLN A 48 0.37 11.74 3.54
C GLN A 48 -0.02 12.25 4.93
N SER A 49 0.45 11.62 6.01
CA SER A 49 0.05 11.97 7.37
C SER A 49 0.37 13.42 7.74
N PRO A 50 1.54 14.00 7.41
CA PRO A 50 1.81 15.41 7.66
C PRO A 50 0.86 16.36 6.92
N LEU A 51 0.44 16.01 5.70
CA LEU A 51 -0.51 16.81 4.93
C LEU A 51 -1.91 16.77 5.58
N MET A 52 -2.35 15.59 5.99
CA MET A 52 -3.62 15.43 6.70
C MET A 52 -3.60 16.13 8.06
N ALA A 53 -2.50 16.05 8.81
CA ALA A 53 -2.37 16.74 10.07
C ALA A 53 -2.54 18.27 9.94
N ARG A 54 -1.99 18.86 8.86
CA ARG A 54 -2.16 20.30 8.57
C ARG A 54 -3.59 20.69 8.18
N CYS A 55 -4.40 19.75 7.71
CA CYS A 55 -5.80 19.99 7.32
C CYS A 55 -6.78 19.76 8.46
N MET A 56 -6.36 19.19 9.57
CA MET A 56 -7.23 18.93 10.72
C MET A 56 -7.59 20.24 11.45
N THR A 57 -8.86 20.38 11.78
CA THR A 57 -9.38 21.52 12.55
C THR A 57 -9.25 21.34 14.07
N SER A 58 -9.10 20.10 14.53
CA SER A 58 -8.97 19.75 15.95
C SER A 58 -8.16 18.48 16.12
N GLU A 59 -7.30 18.44 17.14
CA GLU A 59 -6.52 17.25 17.51
C GLU A 59 -7.39 16.05 17.92
N ARG A 60 -8.64 16.30 18.35
CA ARG A 60 -9.60 15.24 18.71
C ARG A 60 -9.92 14.32 17.52
N HIS A 61 -9.81 14.83 16.31
CA HIS A 61 -10.01 14.06 15.08
C HIS A 61 -8.81 13.19 14.70
N GLY A 62 -7.66 13.38 15.33
CA GLY A 62 -6.46 12.60 15.03
C GLY A 62 -6.65 11.10 15.18
N ARG A 63 -7.29 10.68 16.28
CA ARG A 63 -7.53 9.25 16.54
C ARG A 63 -8.42 8.58 15.49
N PRO A 64 -9.62 9.07 15.15
CA PRO A 64 -10.42 8.46 14.09
C PRO A 64 -9.81 8.61 12.70
N VAL A 65 -9.14 9.72 12.38
CA VAL A 65 -8.56 9.97 11.06
C VAL A 65 -7.34 9.08 10.80
N PHE A 66 -6.41 8.97 11.74
CA PHE A 66 -5.19 8.19 11.52
C PHE A 66 -5.36 6.72 11.94
N TYR A 67 -5.77 6.48 13.17
CA TYR A 67 -5.90 5.12 13.69
C TYR A 67 -7.15 4.40 13.19
N GLY A 68 -8.30 5.07 13.17
CA GLY A 68 -9.56 4.50 12.68
C GLY A 68 -9.50 4.14 11.20
N ALA A 69 -8.90 4.99 10.36
CA ALA A 69 -8.70 4.70 8.95
C ALA A 69 -7.84 3.44 8.74
N MET A 70 -6.75 3.29 9.50
CA MET A 70 -5.88 2.11 9.41
C MET A 70 -6.56 0.81 9.83
N ILE A 71 -7.41 0.86 10.87
CA ILE A 71 -8.20 -0.31 11.26
C ILE A 71 -9.17 -0.70 10.13
N THR A 72 -9.85 0.28 9.55
CA THR A 72 -10.79 0.03 8.44
C THR A 72 -10.06 -0.56 7.23
N GLU A 73 -8.90 -0.01 6.86
CA GLU A 73 -8.07 -0.55 5.79
C GLU A 73 -7.63 -1.98 6.08
N GLY A 74 -7.18 -2.27 7.31
CA GLY A 74 -6.80 -3.62 7.74
C GLY A 74 -7.94 -4.63 7.65
N ILE A 75 -9.15 -4.25 8.05
CA ILE A 75 -10.34 -5.12 7.93
C ILE A 75 -10.64 -5.42 6.45
N VAL A 76 -10.61 -4.41 5.59
CA VAL A 76 -10.83 -4.61 4.15
C VAL A 76 -9.74 -5.49 3.54
N ALA A 77 -8.47 -5.29 3.92
CA ALA A 77 -7.37 -6.13 3.47
C ALA A 77 -7.53 -7.60 3.90
N LEU A 78 -8.00 -7.86 5.13
CA LEU A 78 -8.29 -9.21 5.60
C LEU A 78 -9.43 -9.87 4.82
N ILE A 79 -10.47 -9.12 4.45
CA ILE A 79 -11.55 -9.63 3.60
C ILE A 79 -11.01 -10.05 2.24
N TRP A 80 -10.15 -9.24 1.62
CA TRP A 80 -9.51 -9.56 0.34
C TRP A 80 -8.55 -10.74 0.47
N ALA A 81 -7.77 -10.82 1.54
CA ALA A 81 -6.89 -11.96 1.79
C ALA A 81 -7.69 -13.28 1.89
N ALA A 82 -8.79 -13.28 2.64
CA ALA A 82 -9.66 -14.45 2.74
C ALA A 82 -10.28 -14.82 1.38
N ALA A 83 -10.74 -13.83 0.62
CA ALA A 83 -11.33 -14.05 -0.70
C ALA A 83 -10.31 -14.62 -1.70
N ALA A 84 -9.10 -14.08 -1.72
CA ALA A 84 -8.01 -14.57 -2.57
C ALA A 84 -7.58 -16.00 -2.16
N THR A 85 -7.45 -16.27 -0.86
CA THR A 85 -7.11 -17.62 -0.37
C THR A 85 -8.13 -18.65 -0.82
N TYR A 86 -9.42 -18.34 -0.69
CA TYR A 86 -10.50 -19.21 -1.18
C TYR A 86 -10.41 -19.42 -2.69
N PHE A 87 -10.24 -18.34 -3.45
CA PHE A 87 -10.16 -18.40 -4.92
C PHE A 87 -9.01 -19.31 -5.40
N PHE A 88 -7.82 -19.14 -4.83
CA PHE A 88 -6.66 -19.96 -5.20
C PHE A 88 -6.75 -21.40 -4.69
N HIS A 89 -7.46 -21.64 -3.61
CA HIS A 89 -7.73 -23.00 -3.13
C HIS A 89 -8.63 -23.77 -4.09
N GLU A 90 -9.65 -23.13 -4.65
CA GLU A 90 -10.61 -23.76 -5.57
C GLU A 90 -10.08 -23.85 -7.03
N ASN A 91 -9.39 -22.82 -7.50
CA ASN A 91 -9.00 -22.71 -8.92
C ASN A 91 -7.52 -23.00 -9.19
N GLY A 92 -6.72 -23.18 -8.15
CA GLY A 92 -5.27 -23.31 -8.25
C GLY A 92 -4.56 -22.00 -8.60
N MET A 93 -3.23 -22.05 -8.68
CA MET A 93 -2.34 -20.88 -8.86
C MET A 93 -2.09 -20.52 -10.32
N GLY A 94 -3.08 -20.73 -11.21
CA GLY A 94 -2.90 -20.50 -12.64
C GLY A 94 -2.88 -19.03 -13.07
N GLU A 95 -3.56 -18.16 -12.34
CA GLU A 95 -3.68 -16.73 -12.68
C GLU A 95 -3.11 -15.87 -11.53
N THR A 96 -2.11 -15.08 -11.84
CA THR A 96 -1.41 -14.23 -10.85
C THR A 96 -1.70 -12.75 -11.00
N ASN A 97 -2.40 -12.34 -12.08
CA ASN A 97 -2.76 -10.94 -12.26
C ASN A 97 -3.86 -10.52 -11.28
N ALA A 98 -3.54 -9.62 -10.37
CA ALA A 98 -4.44 -9.17 -9.32
C ALA A 98 -5.79 -8.64 -9.84
N ALA A 99 -5.79 -7.89 -10.94
CA ALA A 99 -7.02 -7.34 -11.52
C ALA A 99 -7.96 -8.44 -12.05
N VAL A 100 -7.40 -9.48 -12.69
CA VAL A 100 -8.17 -10.63 -13.18
C VAL A 100 -8.75 -11.43 -12.02
N VAL A 101 -7.96 -11.65 -10.97
CA VAL A 101 -8.40 -12.37 -9.76
C VAL A 101 -9.54 -11.62 -9.07
N VAL A 102 -9.41 -10.30 -8.90
CA VAL A 102 -10.46 -9.47 -8.29
C VAL A 102 -11.75 -9.49 -9.13
N ASP A 103 -11.64 -9.36 -10.44
CA ASP A 103 -12.80 -9.44 -11.34
C ASP A 103 -13.50 -10.82 -11.25
N ALA A 104 -12.73 -11.90 -11.25
CA ALA A 104 -13.25 -13.26 -11.12
C ALA A 104 -13.95 -13.47 -9.76
N ILE A 105 -13.33 -13.10 -8.66
CA ILE A 105 -13.91 -13.19 -7.30
C ILE A 105 -15.21 -12.38 -7.21
N THR A 106 -15.19 -11.14 -7.69
CA THR A 106 -16.36 -10.26 -7.58
C THR A 106 -17.53 -10.72 -8.43
N LYS A 107 -17.27 -11.24 -9.62
CA LYS A 107 -18.31 -11.84 -10.48
C LYS A 107 -18.90 -13.10 -9.86
N ASP A 108 -18.07 -13.98 -9.33
CA ASP A 108 -18.53 -15.23 -8.71
C ASP A 108 -19.35 -14.97 -7.43
N TRP A 109 -18.94 -14.02 -6.62
CA TRP A 109 -19.56 -13.78 -5.30
C TRP A 109 -20.69 -12.78 -5.30
N LEU A 110 -20.67 -11.79 -6.18
CA LEU A 110 -21.64 -10.69 -6.23
C LEU A 110 -22.46 -10.64 -7.51
N GLY A 111 -22.19 -11.56 -8.45
CA GLY A 111 -22.82 -11.56 -9.76
C GLY A 111 -22.43 -10.35 -10.62
N THR A 112 -23.14 -10.15 -11.73
CA THR A 112 -22.81 -9.11 -12.72
C THR A 112 -22.85 -7.69 -12.16
N VAL A 113 -23.84 -7.37 -11.32
CA VAL A 113 -23.98 -6.02 -10.73
C VAL A 113 -22.85 -5.74 -9.74
N GLY A 114 -22.54 -6.73 -8.90
CA GLY A 114 -21.46 -6.59 -7.95
C GLY A 114 -20.09 -6.51 -8.60
N GLY A 115 -19.86 -7.28 -9.66
CA GLY A 115 -18.64 -7.17 -10.48
C GLY A 115 -18.48 -5.79 -11.11
N PHE A 116 -19.55 -5.22 -11.66
CA PHE A 116 -19.53 -3.87 -12.23
C PHE A 116 -19.18 -2.81 -11.16
N LEU A 117 -19.79 -2.88 -9.96
CA LEU A 117 -19.50 -1.95 -8.87
C LEU A 117 -18.07 -2.11 -8.35
N ALA A 118 -17.54 -3.33 -8.31
CA ALA A 118 -16.15 -3.57 -7.91
C ALA A 118 -15.16 -2.96 -8.91
N ILE A 119 -15.39 -3.13 -10.22
CA ILE A 119 -14.56 -2.53 -11.28
C ILE A 119 -14.59 -0.98 -11.17
N LEU A 120 -15.75 -0.39 -10.94
CA LEU A 120 -15.85 1.05 -10.70
C LEU A 120 -15.02 1.50 -9.49
N GLY A 121 -15.06 0.73 -8.40
CA GLY A 121 -14.25 0.99 -7.21
C GLY A 121 -12.75 0.88 -7.50
N GLU A 122 -12.34 -0.14 -8.26
CA GLU A 122 -10.95 -0.34 -8.67
C GLU A 122 -10.42 0.78 -9.57
N ILE A 123 -11.26 1.33 -10.43
CA ILE A 123 -10.88 2.49 -11.27
C ILE A 123 -10.82 3.77 -10.45
N ALA A 124 -11.80 3.99 -9.56
CA ALA A 124 -11.88 5.20 -8.76
C ALA A 124 -10.75 5.31 -7.72
N ALA A 125 -10.35 4.20 -7.12
CA ALA A 125 -9.32 4.19 -6.07
C ALA A 125 -7.93 4.64 -6.58
N PRO A 126 -7.37 4.15 -7.70
CA PRO A 126 -6.12 4.65 -8.26
C PRO A 126 -6.18 6.13 -8.67
N ILE A 127 -7.31 6.60 -9.19
CA ILE A 127 -7.48 8.02 -9.57
C ILE A 127 -7.34 8.92 -8.34
N THR A 128 -8.04 8.61 -7.25
CA THR A 128 -7.99 9.41 -6.03
C THR A 128 -6.63 9.32 -5.33
N ARG A 129 -6.04 8.14 -5.29
CA ARG A 129 -4.69 7.92 -4.72
C ARG A 129 -3.62 8.60 -5.56
N GLY A 130 -3.73 8.56 -6.89
CA GLY A 130 -2.83 9.23 -7.83
C GLY A 130 -2.84 10.74 -7.64
N ASP A 131 -4.01 11.38 -7.57
CA ASP A 131 -4.12 12.82 -7.30
C ASP A 131 -3.39 13.20 -6.01
N THR A 132 -3.61 12.43 -4.94
CA THR A 132 -2.98 12.71 -3.65
C THR A 132 -1.47 12.47 -3.68
N ALA A 133 -1.00 11.41 -4.34
CA ALA A 133 0.42 11.10 -4.48
C ALA A 133 1.16 12.17 -5.29
N PHE A 134 0.62 12.58 -6.43
CA PHE A 134 1.20 13.64 -7.26
C PHE A 134 1.19 14.99 -6.56
N ARG A 135 0.16 15.28 -5.75
CA ARG A 135 0.11 16.49 -4.92
C ARG A 135 1.21 16.49 -3.88
N SER A 136 1.40 15.37 -3.18
CA SER A 136 2.46 15.22 -2.18
C SER A 136 3.84 15.33 -2.81
N ALA A 137 4.10 14.62 -3.90
CA ALA A 137 5.36 14.68 -4.62
C ALA A 137 5.69 16.11 -5.10
N ARG A 138 4.70 16.81 -5.67
CA ARG A 138 4.87 18.21 -6.07
C ARG A 138 5.24 19.10 -4.89
N LEU A 139 4.59 18.95 -3.73
CA LEU A 139 4.87 19.77 -2.57
C LEU A 139 6.27 19.47 -2.00
N ILE A 140 6.67 18.22 -1.95
CA ILE A 140 8.02 17.82 -1.50
C ILE A 140 9.08 18.42 -2.44
N VAL A 141 8.91 18.28 -3.76
CA VAL A 141 9.85 18.87 -4.74
C VAL A 141 9.87 20.40 -4.65
N ALA A 142 8.72 21.03 -4.44
CA ALA A 142 8.63 22.48 -4.27
C ALA A 142 9.36 22.96 -3.01
N ASP A 143 9.19 22.26 -1.90
CA ASP A 143 9.87 22.56 -0.63
C ASP A 143 11.39 22.37 -0.79
N PHE A 144 11.83 21.32 -1.47
CA PHE A 144 13.25 21.06 -1.75
C PHE A 144 13.89 22.14 -2.64
N LEU A 145 13.15 22.63 -3.65
CA LEU A 145 13.60 23.70 -4.55
C LEU A 145 13.38 25.11 -3.99
N GLY A 146 12.79 25.25 -2.81
CA GLY A 146 12.44 26.54 -2.23
C GLY A 146 11.41 27.34 -3.04
N MET A 147 10.58 26.68 -3.83
CA MET A 147 9.62 27.30 -4.74
C MET A 147 8.26 27.51 -4.10
N GLU A 148 7.82 28.76 -3.99
CA GLU A 148 6.45 29.07 -3.58
C GLU A 148 5.41 28.55 -4.58
N GLN A 149 4.40 27.84 -4.07
CA GLN A 149 3.34 27.19 -4.87
C GLN A 149 2.07 28.06 -5.06
N LYS A 150 2.14 29.36 -4.79
CA LYS A 150 0.98 30.27 -4.96
C LYS A 150 0.59 30.49 -6.43
N SER A 151 1.58 30.55 -7.34
CA SER A 151 1.35 30.81 -8.76
C SER A 151 1.09 29.51 -9.54
N MET A 152 0.07 29.51 -10.41
CA MET A 152 -0.25 28.39 -11.30
C MET A 152 0.94 28.02 -12.21
N ARG A 153 1.66 29.01 -12.73
CA ARG A 153 2.83 28.78 -13.60
C ARG A 153 3.94 28.00 -12.87
N ARG A 154 4.23 28.35 -11.61
CA ARG A 154 5.24 27.63 -10.79
C ARG A 154 4.82 26.21 -10.49
N ARG A 155 3.52 25.95 -10.29
CA ARG A 155 2.98 24.59 -10.13
C ARG A 155 3.18 23.76 -11.38
N LEU A 156 2.92 24.33 -12.57
CA LEU A 156 3.08 23.64 -13.86
C LEU A 156 4.53 23.26 -14.12
N TYR A 157 5.50 24.11 -13.75
CA TYR A 157 6.93 23.80 -13.90
C TYR A 157 7.35 22.50 -13.19
N ILE A 158 6.74 22.17 -12.06
CA ILE A 158 7.02 20.94 -11.33
C ILE A 158 6.12 19.80 -11.84
N CYS A 159 4.83 20.08 -12.11
CA CYS A 159 3.88 19.05 -12.52
C CYS A 159 4.21 18.45 -13.89
N ILE A 160 4.57 19.28 -14.88
CA ILE A 160 4.79 18.79 -16.25
C ILE A 160 5.91 17.73 -16.30
N PRO A 161 7.15 18.00 -15.83
CA PRO A 161 8.20 16.98 -15.88
C PRO A 161 7.86 15.75 -15.04
N MET A 162 7.16 15.91 -13.91
CA MET A 162 6.73 14.81 -13.06
C MET A 162 5.70 13.91 -13.76
N PHE A 163 4.71 14.50 -14.46
CA PHE A 163 3.75 13.74 -15.26
C PHE A 163 4.39 13.07 -16.47
N LEU A 164 5.32 13.75 -17.15
CA LEU A 164 6.05 13.15 -18.27
C LEU A 164 6.88 11.95 -17.82
N ALA A 165 7.55 12.04 -16.67
CA ALA A 165 8.28 10.91 -16.09
C ALA A 165 7.32 9.75 -15.73
N ALA A 166 6.17 10.05 -15.12
CA ALA A 166 5.17 9.04 -14.78
C ALA A 166 4.58 8.37 -16.04
N ILE A 167 4.28 9.12 -17.09
CA ILE A 167 3.82 8.58 -18.38
C ILE A 167 4.90 7.71 -19.00
N GLY A 168 6.16 8.14 -18.99
CA GLY A 168 7.29 7.35 -19.49
C GLY A 168 7.43 6.00 -18.76
N LEU A 169 7.34 6.00 -17.42
CA LEU A 169 7.33 4.77 -16.61
C LEU A 169 6.13 3.88 -16.93
N LEU A 170 4.96 4.48 -17.11
CA LEU A 170 3.74 3.73 -17.47
C LEU A 170 3.88 3.06 -18.84
N LEU A 171 4.36 3.79 -19.85
CA LEU A 171 4.57 3.24 -21.19
C LEU A 171 5.60 2.11 -21.18
N TYR A 172 6.68 2.27 -20.41
CA TYR A 172 7.67 1.20 -20.19
C TYR A 172 7.04 -0.03 -19.54
N SER A 173 6.26 0.15 -18.50
CA SER A 173 5.53 -0.92 -17.80
C SER A 173 4.55 -1.68 -18.71
N LEU A 174 3.91 -0.98 -19.65
CA LEU A 174 2.97 -1.60 -20.61
C LEU A 174 3.67 -2.28 -21.79
N SER A 175 4.89 -1.86 -22.11
CA SER A 175 5.65 -2.41 -23.25
C SER A 175 6.24 -3.78 -22.98
N ASP A 176 6.54 -4.08 -21.72
CA ASP A 176 7.21 -5.29 -21.31
C ASP A 176 6.51 -5.92 -20.10
N LYS A 177 6.21 -7.22 -20.17
CA LYS A 177 5.61 -7.95 -19.04
C LYS A 177 6.52 -7.97 -17.80
N GLU A 178 7.84 -8.08 -18.02
CA GLU A 178 8.82 -8.02 -16.93
C GLU A 178 8.98 -6.60 -16.38
N GLY A 179 8.73 -5.57 -17.20
CA GLY A 179 8.82 -4.17 -16.82
C GLY A 179 7.87 -3.79 -15.68
N PHE A 180 6.65 -4.32 -15.69
CA PHE A 180 5.69 -4.09 -14.60
C PHE A 180 6.20 -4.69 -13.28
N ASP A 181 6.66 -5.94 -13.30
CA ASP A 181 7.13 -6.62 -12.09
C ASP A 181 8.39 -5.95 -11.52
N MET A 182 9.27 -5.47 -12.40
CA MET A 182 10.45 -4.71 -12.01
C MET A 182 10.07 -3.42 -11.30
N ILE A 183 9.19 -2.60 -11.90
CA ILE A 183 8.72 -1.35 -11.31
C ILE A 183 8.01 -1.62 -9.97
N TRP A 184 7.20 -2.68 -9.89
CA TRP A 184 6.50 -3.06 -8.68
C TRP A 184 7.45 -3.45 -7.54
N ARG A 185 8.51 -4.19 -7.84
CA ARG A 185 9.55 -4.56 -6.85
C ARG A 185 10.28 -3.31 -6.31
N TYR A 186 10.71 -2.41 -7.19
CA TYR A 186 11.35 -1.16 -6.79
C TYR A 186 10.41 -0.26 -5.98
N PHE A 187 9.16 -0.16 -6.39
CA PHE A 187 8.14 0.58 -5.66
C PHE A 187 7.96 0.01 -4.25
N ALA A 188 7.75 -1.29 -4.12
CA ALA A 188 7.57 -1.95 -2.84
C ALA A 188 8.80 -1.75 -1.93
N TRP A 189 10.00 -1.99 -2.44
CA TRP A 189 11.24 -1.82 -1.67
C TRP A 189 11.46 -0.37 -1.24
N THR A 190 11.30 0.60 -2.12
CA THR A 190 11.45 2.03 -1.81
C THR A 190 10.44 2.47 -0.75
N ASN A 191 9.19 2.02 -0.87
CA ASN A 191 8.14 2.32 0.08
C ASN A 191 8.46 1.77 1.48
N GLN A 192 8.97 0.55 1.57
CA GLN A 192 9.35 -0.05 2.84
C GLN A 192 10.60 0.60 3.44
N THR A 193 11.56 0.95 2.63
CA THR A 193 12.75 1.70 3.08
C THR A 193 12.33 3.04 3.69
N LEU A 194 11.41 3.77 3.07
CA LEU A 194 10.89 5.02 3.62
C LEU A 194 10.16 4.79 4.96
N SER A 195 9.43 3.68 5.11
CA SER A 195 8.77 3.33 6.36
C SER A 195 9.76 3.07 7.50
N VAL A 196 10.90 2.44 7.21
CA VAL A 196 11.99 2.23 8.17
C VAL A 196 12.49 3.56 8.73
N PHE A 197 12.83 4.51 7.87
CA PHE A 197 13.26 5.84 8.30
C PHE A 197 12.21 6.53 9.17
N THR A 198 10.95 6.42 8.81
CA THR A 198 9.84 7.03 9.55
C THR A 198 9.68 6.41 10.94
N LEU A 199 9.73 5.09 11.04
CA LEU A 199 9.65 4.37 12.32
C LEU A 199 10.82 4.74 13.26
N TRP A 200 12.04 4.83 12.73
CA TRP A 200 13.18 5.28 13.52
C TRP A 200 13.04 6.73 13.97
N ALA A 201 12.55 7.63 13.10
CA ALA A 201 12.30 9.02 13.45
C ALA A 201 11.27 9.14 14.58
N ILE A 202 10.17 8.38 14.51
CA ILE A 202 9.15 8.31 15.55
C ILE A 202 9.76 7.76 16.87
N THR A 203 10.58 6.73 16.79
CA THR A 203 11.23 6.13 17.95
C THR A 203 12.13 7.15 18.67
N VAL A 204 12.96 7.87 17.91
CA VAL A 204 13.82 8.93 18.46
C VAL A 204 12.99 10.04 19.09
N TYR A 205 11.89 10.44 18.44
CA TYR A 205 10.98 11.45 18.97
C TYR A 205 10.38 11.00 20.31
N LEU A 206 9.83 9.78 20.40
CA LEU A 206 9.22 9.26 21.63
C LEU A 206 10.23 9.14 22.79
N VAL A 207 11.47 8.77 22.49
CA VAL A 207 12.55 8.73 23.49
C VAL A 207 12.89 10.13 24.00
N ARG A 208 13.01 11.12 23.09
CA ARG A 208 13.31 12.51 23.46
C ARG A 208 12.21 13.15 24.31
N GLU A 209 10.97 12.90 23.97
CA GLU A 209 9.79 13.40 24.70
C GLU A 209 9.56 12.68 26.04
N LYS A 210 10.43 11.75 26.42
CA LYS A 210 10.35 10.97 27.67
C LYS A 210 8.96 10.33 27.87
N LYS A 211 8.34 9.85 26.79
CA LYS A 211 7.01 9.20 26.79
C LYS A 211 7.03 7.78 27.41
N GLY A 212 7.97 7.48 28.28
CA GLY A 212 8.08 6.22 29.01
C GLY A 212 8.32 5.03 28.07
N HIS A 213 7.57 3.94 28.26
CA HIS A 213 7.73 2.72 27.50
C HIS A 213 7.07 2.75 26.10
N TYR A 214 6.40 3.84 25.70
CA TYR A 214 5.69 3.90 24.41
C TYR A 214 6.62 3.86 23.20
N PHE A 215 7.92 4.11 23.36
CA PHE A 215 8.87 4.01 22.25
C PHE A 215 8.98 2.59 21.69
N TYR A 216 8.69 1.53 22.46
CA TYR A 216 8.70 0.16 21.99
C TYR A 216 7.68 -0.10 20.86
N VAL A 217 6.58 0.65 20.84
CA VAL A 217 5.53 0.53 19.80
C VAL A 217 6.07 0.83 18.40
N SER A 218 7.02 1.75 18.28
CA SER A 218 7.69 2.07 17.01
C SER A 218 9.06 1.38 16.87
N TYR A 219 9.77 1.14 17.96
CA TYR A 219 11.10 0.52 17.95
C TYR A 219 11.07 -0.93 17.44
N VAL A 220 10.15 -1.75 17.96
CA VAL A 220 10.05 -3.17 17.56
C VAL A 220 9.73 -3.30 16.06
N PRO A 221 8.71 -2.62 15.51
CA PRO A 221 8.50 -2.60 14.07
C PRO A 221 9.68 -2.00 13.28
N ALA A 222 10.38 -1.00 13.81
CA ALA A 222 11.53 -0.41 13.14
C ALA A 222 12.68 -1.43 12.95
N VAL A 223 13.01 -2.17 14.01
CA VAL A 223 14.03 -3.22 13.95
C VAL A 223 13.61 -4.32 12.98
N PHE A 224 12.37 -4.80 13.09
CA PHE A 224 11.84 -5.84 12.21
C PHE A 224 11.89 -5.40 10.74
N MET A 225 11.36 -4.21 10.42
CA MET A 225 11.35 -3.71 9.05
C MET A 225 12.75 -3.41 8.52
N THR A 226 13.68 -3.00 9.38
CA THR A 226 15.10 -2.88 8.98
C THR A 226 15.65 -4.22 8.52
N THR A 227 15.39 -5.30 9.26
CA THR A 227 15.83 -6.65 8.90
C THR A 227 15.17 -7.16 7.61
N VAL A 228 13.92 -6.77 7.35
CA VAL A 228 13.18 -7.15 6.12
C VAL A 228 13.71 -6.41 4.89
N CYS A 229 14.18 -5.15 5.04
CA CYS A 229 14.59 -4.29 3.92
C CYS A 229 16.10 -4.38 3.59
N THR A 230 16.91 -4.95 4.49
CA THR A 230 18.37 -5.17 4.28
C THR A 230 18.66 -6.56 3.80
#